data_395b0f3209083303ed50fbcd3c82f2c2
#
_entry.id   395b0f3209083303ed50fbcd3c82f2c2
#
_cell.length_a   1.000
_cell.length_b   1.000
_cell.length_c   1.000
_cell.angle_alpha   90.00
_cell.angle_beta   90.00
_cell.angle_gamma   90.00
#
_symmetry.space_group_name_H-M   'P 1'
#
loop_
_entity.id
_entity.type
_entity.pdbx_description
1 polymer ?
#
loop_
_entity_poly.entity_id
_entity_poly.type
_entity_poly.pdbx_seq_one_letter_code
_entity_poly.pdbx_strand_id
1 'polypeptide(L)'
;MSVVTLDIDLPHKWFHTPQGTRVEALNNIQLTIKQGEFITIIGPSGCGKSTLLKIIAGLDTDHEGKVSLDGQQVVKPGIDKGFIFQEHRLFPWLTVEKNIAADLSLKEPTVRKRVDELIELVKLKGFEKAYPRELSGGMSQRVAIARALLRDPKVLLLDEPFGALDAFTRSHLQEVALNIWETKRTTMVLVTHDIDEAVFLATRVVVMNARPGTIRNIIPVDLPYPRKKASVSFLELRKIVMSEFERVEELELIDSSGI
;
A
#
# COMPACT_ATOMS: atom_id res chain seq x y z
N MET A 1 17.07 -19.19 -5.21
CA MET A 1 17.00 -17.91 -5.93
C MET A 1 15.71 -17.24 -5.52
N SER A 2 15.74 -16.04 -4.95
CA SER A 2 14.51 -15.29 -4.64
C SER A 2 13.86 -14.87 -5.96
N VAL A 3 12.61 -15.29 -6.15
CA VAL A 3 11.83 -14.91 -7.32
C VAL A 3 11.52 -13.43 -7.22
N VAL A 4 11.80 -12.65 -8.26
CA VAL A 4 11.40 -11.25 -8.36
C VAL A 4 9.91 -11.22 -8.65
N THR A 5 9.12 -10.64 -7.77
CA THR A 5 7.68 -10.52 -7.99
C THR A 5 7.34 -9.28 -8.80
N LEU A 6 7.92 -8.14 -8.44
CA LEU A 6 7.59 -6.86 -9.04
C LEU A 6 8.87 -6.14 -9.43
N ASP A 7 8.96 -5.76 -10.70
CA ASP A 7 10.07 -4.98 -11.25
C ASP A 7 9.53 -3.70 -11.87
N ILE A 8 10.07 -2.56 -11.45
CA ILE A 8 9.60 -1.22 -11.78
C ILE A 8 10.77 -0.47 -12.39
N ASP A 9 10.62 -0.05 -13.63
CA ASP A 9 11.58 0.77 -14.38
C ASP A 9 10.80 1.87 -15.10
N LEU A 10 10.70 3.04 -14.47
CA LEU A 10 9.93 4.19 -14.95
C LEU A 10 10.86 5.39 -15.11
N PRO A 11 11.38 5.64 -16.32
CA PRO A 11 12.14 6.84 -16.61
C PRO A 11 11.37 8.11 -16.28
N HIS A 12 10.13 8.21 -16.78
CA HIS A 12 9.31 9.41 -16.60
C HIS A 12 7.81 9.10 -16.44
N LYS A 13 7.15 9.90 -15.59
CA LYS A 13 5.69 10.05 -15.56
C LYS A 13 5.33 11.51 -15.53
N TRP A 14 4.48 11.92 -16.48
CA TRP A 14 4.03 13.29 -16.64
C TRP A 14 2.53 13.41 -16.46
N PHE A 15 2.09 14.57 -15.94
CA PHE A 15 0.71 15.00 -15.96
C PHE A 15 0.59 16.28 -16.81
N HIS A 16 -0.56 16.46 -17.43
CA HIS A 16 -0.92 17.69 -18.09
C HIS A 16 -1.88 18.49 -17.23
N THR A 17 -1.55 19.75 -16.93
CA THR A 17 -2.46 20.64 -16.25
C THR A 17 -3.60 21.06 -17.20
N PRO A 18 -4.74 21.56 -16.68
CA PRO A 18 -5.80 22.09 -17.53
C PRO A 18 -5.34 23.26 -18.45
N GLN A 19 -4.25 23.94 -18.07
CA GLN A 19 -3.62 25.01 -18.84
C GLN A 19 -2.64 24.50 -19.91
N GLY A 20 -2.47 23.17 -20.04
CA GLY A 20 -1.58 22.54 -21.01
C GLY A 20 -0.11 22.45 -20.58
N THR A 21 0.23 22.86 -19.36
CA THR A 21 1.60 22.71 -18.82
C THR A 21 1.86 21.25 -18.48
N ARG A 22 3.03 20.76 -18.84
CA ARG A 22 3.50 19.40 -18.51
C ARG A 22 4.25 19.45 -17.18
N VAL A 23 3.80 18.63 -16.22
CA VAL A 23 4.42 18.51 -14.89
C VAL A 23 4.94 17.10 -14.70
N GLU A 24 6.23 16.97 -14.39
CA GLU A 24 6.84 15.68 -14.12
C GLU A 24 6.49 15.22 -12.70
N ALA A 25 5.80 14.11 -12.61
CA ALA A 25 5.36 13.53 -11.33
C ALA A 25 6.36 12.53 -10.78
N LEU A 26 6.95 11.69 -11.65
CA LEU A 26 7.97 10.70 -11.29
C LEU A 26 9.12 10.75 -12.30
N ASN A 27 10.35 10.59 -11.81
CA ASN A 27 11.55 10.58 -12.60
C ASN A 27 12.48 9.46 -12.12
N ASN A 28 12.96 8.63 -13.05
CA ASN A 28 13.93 7.57 -12.82
C ASN A 28 13.62 6.69 -11.61
N ILE A 29 12.41 6.11 -11.55
CA ILE A 29 12.02 5.16 -10.52
C ILE A 29 12.48 3.76 -10.92
N GLN A 30 13.49 3.24 -10.23
CA GLN A 30 13.95 1.86 -10.37
C GLN A 30 13.81 1.13 -9.04
N LEU A 31 12.92 0.13 -8.98
CA LEU A 31 12.64 -0.62 -7.77
C LEU A 31 12.28 -2.07 -8.09
N THR A 32 13.04 -2.99 -7.51
CA THR A 32 12.75 -4.42 -7.58
C THR A 32 12.27 -4.90 -6.22
N ILE A 33 11.11 -5.59 -6.19
CA ILE A 33 10.50 -6.15 -4.99
C ILE A 33 10.44 -7.67 -5.13
N LYS A 34 10.96 -8.36 -4.11
CA LYS A 34 10.99 -9.82 -4.08
C LYS A 34 9.66 -10.37 -3.56
N GLN A 35 9.37 -11.61 -3.91
CA GLN A 35 8.19 -12.30 -3.40
C GLN A 35 8.18 -12.35 -1.87
N GLY A 36 7.06 -12.00 -1.28
CA GLY A 36 6.85 -12.01 0.16
C GLY A 36 7.50 -10.84 0.92
N GLU A 37 8.08 -9.83 0.25
CA GLU A 37 8.51 -8.61 0.90
C GLU A 37 7.32 -7.74 1.30
N PHE A 38 7.47 -7.02 2.40
CA PHE A 38 6.61 -5.92 2.79
C PHE A 38 7.38 -4.62 2.62
N ILE A 39 7.09 -3.87 1.56
CA ILE A 39 7.73 -2.59 1.26
C ILE A 39 6.84 -1.45 1.74
N THR A 40 7.42 -0.46 2.39
CA THR A 40 6.74 0.81 2.64
C THR A 40 7.41 1.92 1.85
N ILE A 41 6.61 2.80 1.25
CA ILE A 41 7.05 3.96 0.49
C ILE A 41 6.63 5.20 1.26
N ILE A 42 7.60 6.01 1.68
CA ILE A 42 7.38 7.27 2.39
C ILE A 42 7.94 8.45 1.58
N GLY A 43 7.44 9.62 1.85
CA GLY A 43 7.87 10.86 1.21
C GLY A 43 6.86 11.97 1.46
N PRO A 44 7.19 13.23 1.16
CA PRO A 44 6.29 14.37 1.37
C PRO A 44 5.01 14.27 0.52
N SER A 45 4.03 15.09 0.85
CA SER A 45 2.80 15.16 0.07
C SER A 45 3.07 15.61 -1.35
N GLY A 46 2.46 14.93 -2.32
CA GLY A 46 2.65 15.26 -3.74
C GLY A 46 3.92 14.70 -4.39
N CYS A 47 4.74 13.92 -3.69
CA CYS A 47 5.94 13.29 -4.28
C CYS A 47 5.64 12.10 -5.23
N GLY A 48 4.37 11.79 -5.53
CA GLY A 48 4.02 10.76 -6.51
C GLY A 48 3.80 9.35 -5.96
N LYS A 49 3.77 9.12 -4.64
CA LYS A 49 3.55 7.79 -4.02
C LYS A 49 2.30 7.08 -4.53
N SER A 50 1.15 7.73 -4.45
CA SER A 50 -0.13 7.18 -4.93
C SER A 50 -0.15 7.01 -6.45
N THR A 51 0.57 7.87 -7.18
CA THR A 51 0.76 7.72 -8.64
C THR A 51 1.55 6.46 -8.95
N LEU A 52 2.68 6.24 -8.26
CA LEU A 52 3.49 5.03 -8.40
C LEU A 52 2.66 3.78 -8.09
N LEU A 53 1.87 3.81 -7.01
CA LEU A 53 1.02 2.69 -6.64
C LEU A 53 -0.05 2.39 -7.70
N LYS A 54 -0.65 3.43 -8.32
CA LYS A 54 -1.62 3.28 -9.42
C LYS A 54 -0.99 2.72 -10.68
N ILE A 55 0.25 3.10 -10.99
CA ILE A 55 1.01 2.54 -12.12
C ILE A 55 1.27 1.06 -11.87
N ILE A 56 1.73 0.68 -10.68
CA ILE A 56 1.96 -0.73 -10.29
C ILE A 56 0.66 -1.55 -10.40
N ALA A 57 -0.48 -0.96 -10.06
CA ALA A 57 -1.79 -1.61 -10.18
C ALA A 57 -2.26 -1.78 -11.63
N GLY A 58 -1.67 -1.04 -12.59
CA GLY A 58 -2.17 -0.91 -13.95
C GLY A 58 -3.39 -0.01 -14.07
N LEU A 59 -3.66 0.83 -13.06
CA LEU A 59 -4.74 1.82 -13.04
C LEU A 59 -4.35 3.11 -13.77
N ASP A 60 -3.05 3.41 -13.84
CA ASP A 60 -2.46 4.47 -14.65
C ASP A 60 -1.46 3.84 -15.60
N THR A 61 -1.75 3.90 -16.89
CA THR A 61 -0.93 3.30 -17.95
C THR A 61 -0.24 4.34 -18.84
N ASP A 62 -0.48 5.63 -18.57
CA ASP A 62 0.16 6.74 -19.28
C ASP A 62 1.50 7.09 -18.61
N HIS A 63 2.52 6.29 -18.88
CA HIS A 63 3.90 6.48 -18.37
C HIS A 63 4.94 5.95 -19.35
N GLU A 64 6.16 6.42 -19.23
CA GLU A 64 7.31 5.85 -19.93
C GLU A 64 7.93 4.71 -19.11
N GLY A 65 8.56 3.75 -19.79
CA GLY A 65 9.15 2.57 -19.14
C GLY A 65 8.17 1.41 -18.95
N LYS A 66 8.42 0.58 -17.95
CA LYS A 66 7.64 -0.64 -17.73
C LYS A 66 7.54 -1.01 -16.26
N VAL A 67 6.40 -1.62 -15.91
CA VAL A 67 6.23 -2.37 -14.67
C VAL A 67 5.93 -3.81 -15.05
N SER A 68 6.58 -4.78 -14.41
CA SER A 68 6.31 -6.19 -14.63
C SER A 68 6.04 -6.92 -13.31
N LEU A 69 5.11 -7.86 -13.35
CA LEU A 69 4.77 -8.76 -12.25
C LEU A 69 5.08 -10.19 -12.72
N ASP A 70 5.98 -10.88 -12.01
CA ASP A 70 6.50 -12.20 -12.40
C ASP A 70 6.98 -12.25 -13.86
N GLY A 71 7.65 -11.20 -14.33
CA GLY A 71 8.15 -11.06 -15.70
C GLY A 71 7.10 -10.69 -16.76
N GLN A 72 5.82 -10.59 -16.39
CA GLN A 72 4.75 -10.15 -17.29
C GLN A 72 4.49 -8.65 -17.13
N GLN A 73 4.48 -7.92 -18.24
CA GLN A 73 4.23 -6.48 -18.21
C GLN A 73 2.82 -6.16 -17.71
N VAL A 74 2.71 -5.21 -16.80
CA VAL A 74 1.45 -4.68 -16.29
C VAL A 74 0.92 -3.62 -17.25
N VAL A 75 -0.11 -3.96 -18.01
CA VAL A 75 -0.75 -3.05 -18.99
C VAL A 75 -2.18 -2.67 -18.62
N LYS A 76 -2.75 -3.30 -17.58
CA LYS A 76 -4.10 -3.03 -17.07
C LYS A 76 -4.27 -3.59 -15.66
N PRO A 77 -5.32 -3.20 -14.92
CA PRO A 77 -5.68 -3.86 -13.67
C PRO A 77 -5.94 -5.35 -13.86
N GLY A 78 -5.59 -6.15 -12.85
CA GLY A 78 -5.76 -7.60 -12.87
C GLY A 78 -6.07 -8.15 -11.48
N ILE A 79 -6.60 -9.37 -11.42
CA ILE A 79 -6.94 -10.08 -10.18
C ILE A 79 -5.70 -10.47 -9.35
N ASP A 80 -4.54 -10.49 -9.98
CA ASP A 80 -3.22 -10.73 -9.40
C ASP A 80 -2.71 -9.58 -8.53
N LYS A 81 -3.38 -8.42 -8.58
CA LYS A 81 -3.07 -7.21 -7.82
C LYS A 81 -4.30 -6.75 -7.03
N GLY A 82 -4.23 -6.86 -5.69
CA GLY A 82 -5.22 -6.27 -4.81
C GLY A 82 -4.88 -4.79 -4.56
N PHE A 83 -5.87 -3.90 -4.60
CA PHE A 83 -5.68 -2.48 -4.32
C PHE A 83 -6.62 -2.01 -3.21
N ILE A 84 -6.05 -1.39 -2.17
CA ILE A 84 -6.77 -0.79 -1.06
C ILE A 84 -6.55 0.72 -1.14
N PHE A 85 -7.63 1.44 -1.42
CA PHE A 85 -7.62 2.90 -1.51
C PHE A 85 -7.65 3.54 -0.11
N GLN A 86 -7.21 4.77 -0.01
CA GLN A 86 -7.30 5.59 1.21
C GLN A 86 -8.75 5.69 1.70
N GLU A 87 -9.70 5.88 0.79
CA GLU A 87 -11.12 5.74 1.06
C GLU A 87 -11.52 4.26 0.89
N HIS A 88 -12.36 3.72 1.76
CA HIS A 88 -12.71 2.29 1.75
C HIS A 88 -13.46 1.83 0.50
N ARG A 89 -14.15 2.75 -0.19
CA ARG A 89 -14.90 2.53 -1.44
C ARG A 89 -15.77 1.26 -1.41
N LEU A 90 -16.48 1.09 -0.29
CA LEU A 90 -17.46 0.01 -0.17
C LEU A 90 -18.73 0.37 -0.93
N PHE A 91 -19.39 -0.64 -1.48
CA PHE A 91 -20.70 -0.49 -2.09
C PHE A 91 -21.76 -0.30 -1.01
N PRO A 92 -22.37 0.89 -0.85
CA PRO A 92 -23.23 1.20 0.30
C PRO A 92 -24.52 0.38 0.34
N TRP A 93 -24.93 -0.20 -0.77
CA TRP A 93 -26.12 -1.07 -0.92
C TRP A 93 -25.83 -2.56 -0.72
N LEU A 94 -24.56 -2.95 -0.48
CA LEU A 94 -24.16 -4.33 -0.24
C LEU A 94 -23.80 -4.53 1.23
N THR A 95 -24.13 -5.72 1.76
CA THR A 95 -23.68 -6.15 3.10
C THR A 95 -22.17 -6.41 3.12
N VAL A 96 -21.57 -6.59 4.30
CA VAL A 96 -20.15 -6.93 4.48
C VAL A 96 -19.76 -8.15 3.63
N GLU A 97 -20.48 -9.27 3.77
CA GLU A 97 -20.18 -10.49 3.00
C GLU A 97 -20.27 -10.27 1.49
N LYS A 98 -21.26 -9.48 1.03
CA LYS A 98 -21.41 -9.16 -0.39
C LYS A 98 -20.37 -8.17 -0.89
N ASN A 99 -19.94 -7.21 -0.06
CA ASN A 99 -18.82 -6.34 -0.38
C ASN A 99 -17.51 -7.13 -0.54
N ILE A 100 -17.27 -8.12 0.33
CA ILE A 100 -16.11 -9.00 0.24
C ILE A 100 -16.21 -9.89 -0.99
N ALA A 101 -17.37 -10.51 -1.23
CA ALA A 101 -17.60 -11.36 -2.41
C ALA A 101 -17.45 -10.61 -3.74
N ALA A 102 -17.68 -9.29 -3.72
CA ALA A 102 -17.63 -8.41 -4.90
C ALA A 102 -18.55 -8.93 -6.02
N ASP A 103 -17.98 -9.37 -7.13
CA ASP A 103 -18.68 -9.89 -8.31
C ASP A 103 -18.92 -11.41 -8.27
N LEU A 104 -18.41 -12.10 -7.22
CA LEU A 104 -18.58 -13.54 -7.08
C LEU A 104 -19.88 -13.91 -6.37
N SER A 105 -20.44 -15.07 -6.73
CA SER A 105 -21.69 -15.54 -6.14
C SER A 105 -21.47 -16.25 -4.81
N LEU A 106 -22.07 -15.73 -3.74
CA LEU A 106 -22.11 -16.40 -2.42
C LEU A 106 -22.90 -17.72 -2.42
N LYS A 107 -23.58 -18.06 -3.51
CA LYS A 107 -24.25 -19.37 -3.68
C LYS A 107 -23.24 -20.47 -3.97
N GLU A 108 -22.06 -20.12 -4.47
CA GLU A 108 -20.98 -21.08 -4.71
C GLU A 108 -20.31 -21.45 -3.38
N PRO A 109 -20.25 -22.76 -3.02
CA PRO A 109 -19.69 -23.18 -1.73
C PRO A 109 -18.24 -22.76 -1.50
N THR A 110 -17.44 -22.73 -2.57
CA THR A 110 -16.02 -22.31 -2.53
C THR A 110 -15.88 -20.82 -2.21
N VAL A 111 -16.71 -19.97 -2.84
CA VAL A 111 -16.74 -18.52 -2.57
C VAL A 111 -17.25 -18.26 -1.15
N ARG A 112 -18.33 -18.94 -0.74
CA ARG A 112 -18.90 -18.80 0.60
C ARG A 112 -17.84 -19.10 1.66
N LYS A 113 -17.21 -20.27 1.56
CA LYS A 113 -16.14 -20.69 2.48
C LYS A 113 -15.02 -19.65 2.54
N ARG A 114 -14.57 -19.16 1.38
CA ARG A 114 -13.49 -18.18 1.31
C ARG A 114 -13.87 -16.84 1.95
N VAL A 115 -15.08 -16.37 1.73
CA VAL A 115 -15.60 -15.13 2.35
C VAL A 115 -15.67 -15.30 3.87
N ASP A 116 -16.13 -16.44 4.38
CA ASP A 116 -16.21 -16.71 5.81
C ASP A 116 -14.82 -16.74 6.46
N GLU A 117 -13.83 -17.39 5.83
CA GLU A 117 -12.43 -17.38 6.26
C GLU A 117 -11.85 -15.96 6.33
N LEU A 118 -12.16 -15.12 5.34
CA LEU A 118 -11.70 -13.74 5.30
C LEU A 118 -12.37 -12.87 6.37
N ILE A 119 -13.66 -13.05 6.60
CA ILE A 119 -14.40 -12.38 7.69
C ILE A 119 -13.77 -12.71 9.04
N GLU A 120 -13.42 -13.96 9.27
CA GLU A 120 -12.76 -14.40 10.50
C GLU A 120 -11.34 -13.81 10.61
N LEU A 121 -10.56 -13.84 9.52
CA LEU A 121 -9.20 -13.29 9.44
C LEU A 121 -9.16 -11.79 9.81
N VAL A 122 -10.12 -11.02 9.30
CA VAL A 122 -10.21 -9.57 9.59
C VAL A 122 -11.05 -9.26 10.84
N LYS A 123 -11.46 -10.27 11.61
CA LYS A 123 -12.22 -10.16 12.88
C LYS A 123 -13.54 -9.38 12.72
N LEU A 124 -14.32 -9.71 11.69
CA LEU A 124 -15.65 -9.14 11.43
C LEU A 124 -16.79 -10.16 11.61
N LYS A 125 -16.54 -11.27 12.33
CA LYS A 125 -17.56 -12.27 12.66
C LYS A 125 -18.71 -11.63 13.44
N GLY A 126 -19.95 -11.92 13.02
CA GLY A 126 -21.18 -11.32 13.53
C GLY A 126 -21.64 -10.06 12.78
N PHE A 127 -20.83 -9.54 11.84
CA PHE A 127 -21.16 -8.36 11.03
C PHE A 127 -21.41 -8.70 9.55
N GLU A 128 -21.57 -9.97 9.20
CA GLU A 128 -21.68 -10.46 7.82
C GLU A 128 -22.81 -9.77 7.05
N LYS A 129 -23.91 -9.51 7.72
CA LYS A 129 -25.14 -8.90 7.17
C LYS A 129 -25.23 -7.39 7.35
N ALA A 130 -24.28 -6.77 8.08
CA ALA A 130 -24.25 -5.33 8.29
C ALA A 130 -23.95 -4.58 6.97
N TYR A 131 -24.49 -3.38 6.82
CA TYR A 131 -24.23 -2.48 5.71
C TYR A 131 -23.11 -1.48 6.08
N PRO A 132 -22.41 -0.88 5.11
CA PRO A 132 -21.34 0.07 5.37
C PRO A 132 -21.67 1.20 6.34
N ARG A 133 -22.91 1.70 6.32
CA ARG A 133 -23.41 2.75 7.24
C ARG A 133 -23.46 2.33 8.72
N GLU A 134 -23.42 1.02 8.97
CA GLU A 134 -23.48 0.43 10.33
C GLU A 134 -22.08 0.10 10.86
N LEU A 135 -21.04 0.38 10.07
CA LEU A 135 -19.65 0.06 10.39
C LEU A 135 -18.89 1.30 10.85
N SER A 136 -17.94 1.10 11.77
CA SER A 136 -16.90 2.11 12.03
C SER A 136 -15.93 2.22 10.83
N GLY A 137 -15.16 3.32 10.76
CA GLY A 137 -14.13 3.48 9.73
C GLY A 137 -13.14 2.30 9.69
N GLY A 138 -12.68 1.84 10.86
CA GLY A 138 -11.79 0.69 10.96
C GLY A 138 -12.45 -0.62 10.52
N MET A 139 -13.74 -0.83 10.76
CA MET A 139 -14.46 -1.99 10.25
C MET A 139 -14.60 -1.93 8.74
N SER A 140 -14.91 -0.77 8.18
CA SER A 140 -14.99 -0.54 6.73
C SER A 140 -13.64 -0.83 6.05
N GLN A 141 -12.53 -0.43 6.68
CA GLN A 141 -11.18 -0.74 6.19
C GLN A 141 -10.90 -2.24 6.19
N ARG A 142 -11.31 -2.98 7.23
CA ARG A 142 -11.18 -4.45 7.27
C ARG A 142 -11.98 -5.13 6.16
N VAL A 143 -13.17 -4.63 5.84
CA VAL A 143 -13.96 -5.13 4.70
C VAL A 143 -13.22 -4.89 3.38
N ALA A 144 -12.62 -3.70 3.18
CA ALA A 144 -11.84 -3.39 2.00
C ALA A 144 -10.59 -4.29 1.86
N ILE A 145 -9.89 -4.58 2.97
CA ILE A 145 -8.77 -5.53 3.00
C ILE A 145 -9.25 -6.94 2.62
N ALA A 146 -10.32 -7.44 3.25
CA ALA A 146 -10.86 -8.76 2.96
C ALA A 146 -11.29 -8.90 1.49
N ARG A 147 -11.95 -7.87 0.93
CA ARG A 147 -12.31 -7.81 -0.49
C ARG A 147 -11.09 -7.89 -1.41
N ALA A 148 -10.03 -7.15 -1.10
CA ALA A 148 -8.80 -7.18 -1.89
C ALA A 148 -8.10 -8.55 -1.85
N LEU A 149 -8.24 -9.29 -0.75
CA LEU A 149 -7.64 -10.62 -0.55
C LEU A 149 -8.47 -11.77 -1.13
N LEU A 150 -9.72 -11.53 -1.53
CA LEU A 150 -10.62 -12.61 -1.97
C LEU A 150 -10.06 -13.43 -3.13
N ARG A 151 -9.38 -12.77 -4.05
CA ARG A 151 -8.82 -13.38 -5.26
C ARG A 151 -7.39 -13.91 -5.09
N ASP A 152 -6.87 -13.98 -3.85
CA ASP A 152 -5.48 -14.37 -3.53
C ASP A 152 -4.46 -13.62 -4.41
N PRO A 153 -4.40 -12.29 -4.36
CA PRO A 153 -3.51 -11.52 -5.21
C PRO A 153 -2.04 -11.82 -4.87
N LYS A 154 -1.18 -11.78 -5.88
CA LYS A 154 0.28 -11.90 -5.70
C LYS A 154 0.88 -10.69 -5.00
N VAL A 155 0.31 -9.51 -5.27
CA VAL A 155 0.70 -8.23 -4.68
C VAL A 155 -0.50 -7.51 -4.11
N LEU A 156 -0.38 -7.01 -2.88
CA LEU A 156 -1.35 -6.15 -2.23
C LEU A 156 -0.79 -4.73 -2.13
N LEU A 157 -1.49 -3.78 -2.73
CA LEU A 157 -1.15 -2.37 -2.82
C LEU A 157 -2.03 -1.58 -1.87
N LEU A 158 -1.43 -0.81 -0.96
CA LEU A 158 -2.14 -0.11 0.11
C LEU A 158 -1.79 1.40 0.04
N ASP A 159 -2.78 2.22 -0.30
CA ASP A 159 -2.63 3.67 -0.40
C ASP A 159 -3.15 4.34 0.87
N GLU A 160 -2.27 4.70 1.80
CA GLU A 160 -2.56 5.31 3.11
C GLU A 160 -3.71 4.65 3.89
N PRO A 161 -3.73 3.31 4.06
CA PRO A 161 -4.89 2.58 4.55
C PRO A 161 -5.25 2.86 6.01
N PHE A 162 -4.36 3.51 6.77
CA PHE A 162 -4.53 3.72 8.21
C PHE A 162 -4.59 5.19 8.60
N GLY A 163 -4.42 6.12 7.65
CA GLY A 163 -4.28 7.56 7.91
C GLY A 163 -5.47 8.21 8.61
N ALA A 164 -6.70 7.82 8.27
CA ALA A 164 -7.93 8.39 8.81
C ALA A 164 -8.44 7.73 10.10
N LEU A 165 -7.62 6.86 10.74
CA LEU A 165 -8.04 6.06 11.89
C LEU A 165 -7.49 6.62 13.21
N ASP A 166 -8.25 6.44 14.31
CA ASP A 166 -7.72 6.69 15.64
C ASP A 166 -6.56 5.73 15.99
N ALA A 167 -5.75 6.11 16.97
CA ALA A 167 -4.51 5.40 17.30
C ALA A 167 -4.71 3.93 17.68
N PHE A 168 -5.80 3.60 18.40
CA PHE A 168 -6.08 2.22 18.81
C PHE A 168 -6.49 1.35 17.61
N THR A 169 -7.43 1.84 16.81
CA THR A 169 -7.91 1.16 15.59
C THR A 169 -6.76 0.98 14.59
N ARG A 170 -5.90 2.01 14.43
CA ARG A 170 -4.72 1.96 13.57
C ARG A 170 -3.76 0.85 14.00
N SER A 171 -3.36 0.82 15.28
CA SER A 171 -2.46 -0.21 15.81
C SER A 171 -3.01 -1.62 15.59
N HIS A 172 -4.30 -1.81 15.84
CA HIS A 172 -4.94 -3.09 15.62
C HIS A 172 -4.97 -3.51 14.14
N LEU A 173 -5.20 -2.58 13.21
CA LEU A 173 -5.19 -2.88 11.78
C LEU A 173 -3.78 -3.13 11.24
N GLN A 174 -2.77 -2.48 11.79
CA GLN A 174 -1.36 -2.78 11.50
C GLN A 174 -1.02 -4.23 11.89
N GLU A 175 -1.47 -4.69 13.07
CA GLU A 175 -1.31 -6.09 13.49
C GLU A 175 -2.06 -7.06 12.55
N VAL A 176 -3.28 -6.72 12.14
CA VAL A 176 -4.03 -7.52 11.15
C VAL A 176 -3.26 -7.62 9.82
N ALA A 177 -2.72 -6.51 9.33
CA ALA A 177 -1.92 -6.50 8.10
C ALA A 177 -0.65 -7.36 8.22
N LEU A 178 0.06 -7.28 9.35
CA LEU A 178 1.21 -8.16 9.65
C LEU A 178 0.81 -9.63 9.69
N ASN A 179 -0.26 -9.98 10.39
CA ASN A 179 -0.74 -11.36 10.47
C ASN A 179 -1.10 -11.93 9.10
N ILE A 180 -1.75 -11.12 8.24
CA ILE A 180 -2.03 -11.49 6.85
C ILE A 180 -0.73 -11.75 6.08
N TRP A 181 0.24 -10.84 6.20
CA TRP A 181 1.53 -10.95 5.53
C TRP A 181 2.32 -12.18 6.01
N GLU A 182 2.41 -12.41 7.32
CA GLU A 182 3.13 -13.57 7.90
C GLU A 182 2.49 -14.90 7.49
N THR A 183 1.15 -14.95 7.46
CA THR A 183 0.41 -16.18 7.17
C THR A 183 0.40 -16.51 5.67
N LYS A 184 0.22 -15.51 4.82
CA LYS A 184 0.04 -15.70 3.38
C LYS A 184 1.29 -15.46 2.56
N ARG A 185 2.28 -14.76 3.11
CA ARG A 185 3.48 -14.32 2.39
C ARG A 185 3.18 -13.55 1.10
N THR A 186 2.04 -12.88 1.06
CA THR A 186 1.67 -11.99 -0.05
C THR A 186 2.64 -10.82 -0.08
N THR A 187 3.16 -10.47 -1.25
CA THR A 187 3.98 -9.26 -1.41
C THR A 187 3.13 -8.03 -1.14
N MET A 188 3.60 -7.12 -0.29
CA MET A 188 2.84 -5.92 0.09
C MET A 188 3.62 -4.65 -0.23
N VAL A 189 2.95 -3.66 -0.80
CA VAL A 189 3.48 -2.31 -1.03
C VAL A 189 2.54 -1.31 -0.38
N LEU A 190 3.00 -0.67 0.67
CA LEU A 190 2.26 0.31 1.45
C LEU A 190 2.80 1.71 1.19
N VAL A 191 1.93 2.65 0.88
CA VAL A 191 2.24 4.08 0.90
C VAL A 191 1.74 4.68 2.20
N THR A 192 2.60 5.43 2.89
CA THR A 192 2.26 6.13 4.12
C THR A 192 3.13 7.38 4.31
N HIS A 193 2.67 8.31 5.13
CA HIS A 193 3.47 9.44 5.63
C HIS A 193 3.91 9.23 7.10
N ASP A 194 3.50 8.13 7.73
CA ASP A 194 3.82 7.80 9.13
C ASP A 194 5.08 6.92 9.19
N ILE A 195 6.17 7.47 9.74
CA ILE A 195 7.48 6.79 9.85
C ILE A 195 7.41 5.61 10.82
N ASP A 196 6.65 5.73 11.92
CA ASP A 196 6.48 4.62 12.86
C ASP A 196 5.78 3.43 12.20
N GLU A 197 4.79 3.70 11.37
CA GLU A 197 4.11 2.70 10.56
C GLU A 197 5.05 2.05 9.55
N ALA A 198 5.83 2.86 8.84
CA ALA A 198 6.79 2.39 7.85
C ALA A 198 7.81 1.42 8.47
N VAL A 199 8.43 1.80 9.59
CA VAL A 199 9.40 0.94 10.29
C VAL A 199 8.73 -0.27 10.93
N PHE A 200 7.48 -0.13 11.42
CA PHE A 200 6.78 -1.22 12.10
C PHE A 200 6.41 -2.36 11.14
N LEU A 201 5.98 -2.03 9.92
CA LEU A 201 5.43 -3.00 8.96
C LEU A 201 6.46 -3.53 7.96
N ALA A 202 7.42 -2.70 7.53
CA ALA A 202 8.22 -3.01 6.36
C ALA A 202 9.38 -3.98 6.61
N THR A 203 9.76 -4.71 5.55
CA THR A 203 11.08 -5.33 5.43
C THR A 203 12.11 -4.36 4.85
N ARG A 204 11.65 -3.38 4.04
CA ARG A 204 12.43 -2.24 3.52
C ARG A 204 11.56 -0.99 3.45
N VAL A 205 12.13 0.16 3.81
CA VAL A 205 11.51 1.47 3.65
C VAL A 205 12.14 2.17 2.45
N VAL A 206 11.32 2.58 1.49
CA VAL A 206 11.70 3.39 0.33
C VAL A 206 11.37 4.84 0.64
N VAL A 207 12.38 5.71 0.66
CA VAL A 207 12.23 7.15 0.87
C VAL A 207 12.24 7.85 -0.48
N MET A 208 11.19 8.63 -0.77
CA MET A 208 11.06 9.39 -2.02
C MET A 208 11.29 10.88 -1.81
N ASN A 209 12.00 11.50 -2.75
CA ASN A 209 12.03 12.96 -2.93
C ASN A 209 10.74 13.41 -3.63
N ALA A 210 10.49 14.72 -3.62
CA ALA A 210 9.40 15.32 -4.38
C ALA A 210 9.90 16.21 -5.53
N ARG A 211 9.02 16.39 -6.52
CA ARG A 211 9.10 17.40 -7.60
C ARG A 211 10.37 17.41 -8.44
N PRO A 212 10.62 16.37 -9.23
CA PRO A 212 9.83 15.15 -9.42
C PRO A 212 10.07 14.11 -8.33
N GLY A 213 9.12 13.16 -8.17
CA GLY A 213 9.30 12.01 -7.30
C GLY A 213 10.43 11.12 -7.80
N THR A 214 11.45 10.94 -6.98
CA THR A 214 12.59 10.03 -7.23
C THR A 214 12.82 9.17 -6.01
N ILE A 215 13.43 8.00 -6.16
CA ILE A 215 13.88 7.22 -4.99
C ILE A 215 15.16 7.86 -4.46
N ARG A 216 15.09 8.35 -3.21
CA ARG A 216 16.26 8.89 -2.50
C ARG A 216 17.09 7.80 -1.86
N ASN A 217 16.45 6.93 -1.10
CA ASN A 217 17.13 5.87 -0.36
C ASN A 217 16.20 4.67 -0.16
N ILE A 218 16.79 3.49 0.00
CA ILE A 218 16.09 2.24 0.35
C ILE A 218 16.76 1.68 1.60
N ILE A 219 16.05 1.71 2.71
CA ILE A 219 16.57 1.36 4.04
C ILE A 219 16.05 -0.03 4.40
N PRO A 220 16.92 -1.03 4.63
CA PRO A 220 16.51 -2.33 5.12
C PRO A 220 16.03 -2.22 6.57
N VAL A 221 15.02 -3.02 6.92
CA VAL A 221 14.47 -3.09 8.28
C VAL A 221 14.76 -4.48 8.84
N ASP A 222 15.99 -4.67 9.33
CA ASP A 222 16.48 -5.95 9.88
C ASP A 222 16.07 -6.13 11.35
N LEU A 223 14.79 -5.84 11.64
CA LEU A 223 14.21 -6.04 12.96
C LEU A 223 13.28 -7.26 12.95
N PRO A 224 13.45 -8.20 13.88
CA PRO A 224 12.59 -9.38 13.97
C PRO A 224 11.15 -8.99 14.36
N TYR A 225 10.19 -9.78 13.92
CA TYR A 225 8.81 -9.71 14.39
C TYR A 225 8.58 -10.62 15.61
N PRO A 226 7.70 -10.25 16.56
CA PRO A 226 6.94 -9.01 16.61
C PRO A 226 7.80 -7.81 17.05
N ARG A 227 7.66 -6.68 16.38
CA ARG A 227 8.41 -5.46 16.67
C ARG A 227 7.77 -4.70 17.83
N LYS A 228 8.62 -4.18 18.71
CA LYS A 228 8.20 -3.31 19.82
C LYS A 228 8.64 -1.87 19.54
N LYS A 229 7.67 -0.96 19.32
CA LYS A 229 7.94 0.45 18.99
C LYS A 229 8.80 1.18 20.04
N ALA A 230 8.79 0.71 21.30
CA ALA A 230 9.58 1.25 22.39
C ALA A 230 10.98 0.61 22.54
N SER A 231 11.37 -0.35 21.69
CA SER A 231 12.70 -0.96 21.77
C SER A 231 13.78 -0.03 21.23
N VAL A 232 14.99 -0.11 21.79
CA VAL A 232 16.13 0.73 21.38
C VAL A 232 16.40 0.59 19.89
N SER A 233 16.46 -0.63 19.37
CA SER A 233 16.73 -0.90 17.95
C SER A 233 15.64 -0.34 17.02
N PHE A 234 14.37 -0.34 17.44
CA PHE A 234 13.30 0.30 16.70
C PHE A 234 13.47 1.82 16.66
N LEU A 235 13.77 2.45 17.80
CA LEU A 235 13.96 3.90 17.90
C LEU A 235 15.19 4.38 17.12
N GLU A 236 16.27 3.60 17.10
CA GLU A 236 17.46 3.89 16.30
C GLU A 236 17.13 3.86 14.80
N LEU A 237 16.46 2.79 14.33
CA LEU A 237 16.09 2.69 12.91
C LEU A 237 15.08 3.78 12.52
N ARG A 238 14.09 4.05 13.37
CA ARG A 238 13.15 5.17 13.20
C ARG A 238 13.90 6.50 13.01
N LYS A 239 14.94 6.75 13.83
CA LYS A 239 15.76 7.97 13.72
C LYS A 239 16.49 8.04 12.38
N ILE A 240 17.02 6.92 11.88
CA ILE A 240 17.65 6.85 10.55
C ILE A 240 16.65 7.21 9.46
N VAL A 241 15.47 6.59 9.47
CA VAL A 241 14.41 6.86 8.49
C VAL A 241 13.94 8.32 8.58
N MET A 242 13.78 8.84 9.80
CA MET A 242 13.40 10.23 10.05
C MET A 242 14.43 11.22 9.48
N SER A 243 15.70 10.98 9.69
CA SER A 243 16.76 11.87 9.17
C SER A 243 16.81 11.90 7.65
N GLU A 244 16.51 10.80 6.98
CA GLU A 244 16.39 10.77 5.51
C GLU A 244 15.13 11.52 5.02
N PHE A 245 14.04 11.44 5.78
CA PHE A 245 12.81 12.15 5.47
C PHE A 245 12.95 13.67 5.67
N GLU A 246 13.53 14.12 6.78
CA GLU A 246 13.79 15.54 7.06
C GLU A 246 14.68 16.20 6.01
N ARG A 247 15.71 15.50 5.51
CA ARG A 247 16.54 15.98 4.39
C ARG A 247 15.75 16.20 3.11
N VAL A 248 14.69 15.43 2.88
CA VAL A 248 13.80 15.63 1.72
C VAL A 248 12.98 16.91 1.89
N GLU A 249 12.43 17.14 3.09
CA GLU A 249 11.64 18.34 3.39
C GLU A 249 12.50 19.63 3.32
N GLU A 250 13.74 19.58 3.80
CA GLU A 250 14.69 20.69 3.68
C GLU A 250 14.99 21.06 2.23
N LEU A 251 15.19 20.07 1.36
CA LEU A 251 15.40 20.30 -0.08
C LEU A 251 14.18 20.92 -0.75
N GLU A 252 12.96 20.49 -0.40
CA GLU A 252 11.73 21.09 -0.90
C GLU A 252 11.59 22.58 -0.49
N LEU A 253 11.99 22.91 0.72
CA LEU A 253 11.96 24.30 1.21
C LEU A 253 12.94 25.20 0.44
N ILE A 254 14.13 24.70 0.13
CA ILE A 254 15.14 25.44 -0.65
C ILE A 254 14.64 25.66 -2.07
N ASP A 255 14.14 24.62 -2.75
CA ASP A 255 13.63 24.70 -4.12
C ASP A 255 12.39 25.63 -4.23
N SER A 256 11.53 25.66 -3.21
CA SER A 256 10.33 26.48 -3.16
C SER A 256 10.63 27.96 -2.82
N SER A 257 11.76 28.25 -2.17
CA SER A 257 12.18 29.61 -1.78
C SER A 257 12.93 30.36 -2.89
N GLY A 258 13.31 29.67 -3.96
CA GLY A 258 13.93 30.32 -5.15
C GLY A 258 15.30 30.94 -4.88
N ILE A 259 16.06 30.46 -3.88
CA ILE A 259 17.43 30.88 -3.57
C ILE A 259 18.42 29.94 -4.25
#